data_1cd566f32a49300db4133eefe946486f
#
_entry.id   1cd566f32a49300db4133eefe946486f
#
_cell.length_a   1.000
_cell.length_b   1.000
_cell.length_c   1.000
_cell.angle_alpha   90.00
_cell.angle_beta   90.00
_cell.angle_gamma   90.00
#
_symmetry.space_group_name_H-M   'P 1'
#
loop_
_entity.id
_entity.type
_entity.pdbx_description
1 polymer ?
#
loop_
_entity_poly.entity_id
_entity_poly.type
_entity_poly.pdbx_seq_one_letter_code
_entity_poly.pdbx_strand_id
1 'polypeptide(L)'
;LLAPVVRGRKGTHAKLLDRAKKSGYVRVKIDGNMYELSEEIKLDKNIKHNIEIVVDRLVVKEGIEQRLTDSIENVLNLAEGLMTVDVIGGEPVQFSESFSCPDCGISIEEIEPRSFSFNNPFGACPECFGLGYKMEFDEDLMIPDKRLSISEGAITVMGWQSCTDKKSFTYAILDALSKEYDFSLDTPFEDYPKEIHDVLLHGTNGKEVKVYYKGQRGQGVYDVAFEGLIKNVERRYRETGSETMKAEYEEFMNITPCHACKGQRLKPGALAVTVGDKNIAELTGMSIEKLQAFLKELKLTNHQMLIGGQILKEINSRIQFLMDVGLNYLTLGRATGTLSGGEAQRIRLATQIGSGLVGVAYILDEPSIGLHQRDNDKLLGTLKHLRDLGNSVIVVEHDEDTMREADFIVDI
;
A
#
# COMPACT_ATOMS: atom_id res chain seq x y z
N LEU A 1 33.46 -1.20 18.12
CA LEU A 1 32.06 -0.78 18.07
C LEU A 1 31.86 0.16 16.90
N LEU A 2 30.90 -0.11 16.05
CA LEU A 2 30.63 0.61 14.82
C LEU A 2 29.22 1.21 14.86
N ALA A 3 29.07 2.44 14.37
CA ALA A 3 27.80 3.13 14.20
C ALA A 3 27.38 3.11 12.71
N PRO A 4 26.38 2.32 12.29
CA PRO A 4 25.92 2.25 10.91
C PRO A 4 25.07 3.47 10.54
N VAL A 5 25.71 4.54 10.05
CA VAL A 5 25.08 5.84 9.76
C VAL A 5 24.48 5.93 8.34
N VAL A 6 24.92 5.08 7.41
CA VAL A 6 24.36 4.96 6.06
C VAL A 6 24.16 3.49 5.71
N ARG A 7 22.95 3.13 5.28
CA ARG A 7 22.62 1.76 4.90
C ARG A 7 21.99 1.75 3.51
N GLY A 8 22.73 1.21 2.53
CA GLY A 8 22.26 0.98 1.17
C GLY A 8 21.76 2.24 0.45
N ARG A 9 22.29 3.42 0.74
CA ARG A 9 21.88 4.69 0.12
C ARG A 9 22.89 5.16 -0.91
N LYS A 10 22.38 5.67 -2.04
CA LYS A 10 23.19 6.33 -3.07
C LYS A 10 23.63 7.72 -2.62
N GLY A 11 24.83 8.11 -3.01
CA GLY A 11 25.34 9.45 -2.75
C GLY A 11 26.84 9.47 -2.44
N THR A 12 27.45 10.63 -2.53
CA THR A 12 28.89 10.82 -2.16
C THR A 12 29.11 10.88 -0.65
N HIS A 13 28.07 11.11 0.13
CA HIS A 13 28.06 11.22 1.60
C HIS A 13 29.16 12.13 2.20
N ALA A 14 29.75 13.03 1.38
CA ALA A 14 30.85 13.89 1.77
C ALA A 14 30.58 14.73 3.03
N LYS A 15 29.36 15.32 3.13
CA LYS A 15 28.96 16.10 4.32
C LYS A 15 28.92 15.28 5.59
N LEU A 16 28.52 14.02 5.51
CA LEU A 16 28.48 13.09 6.65
C LEU A 16 29.88 12.72 7.10
N LEU A 17 30.78 12.38 6.17
CA LEU A 17 32.18 12.06 6.45
C LEU A 17 32.90 13.28 7.05
N ASP A 18 32.69 14.47 6.52
CA ASP A 18 33.22 15.72 7.06
C ASP A 18 32.70 16.00 8.49
N ARG A 19 31.43 15.74 8.74
CA ARG A 19 30.86 15.89 10.08
C ARG A 19 31.44 14.91 11.07
N ALA A 20 31.61 13.64 10.69
CA ALA A 20 32.25 12.62 11.50
C ALA A 20 33.70 13.01 11.84
N LYS A 21 34.47 13.49 10.84
CA LYS A 21 35.83 14.00 11.04
C LYS A 21 35.89 15.17 12.02
N LYS A 22 34.98 16.14 11.89
CA LYS A 22 34.89 17.28 12.82
C LYS A 22 34.47 16.89 14.24
N SER A 23 33.71 15.81 14.39
CA SER A 23 33.30 15.26 15.69
C SER A 23 34.43 14.43 16.34
N GLY A 24 35.60 14.31 15.72
CA GLY A 24 36.79 13.66 16.30
C GLY A 24 36.90 12.16 16.01
N TYR A 25 36.04 11.60 15.16
CA TYR A 25 36.21 10.21 14.74
C TYR A 25 37.35 10.09 13.73
N VAL A 26 38.11 8.98 13.83
CA VAL A 26 39.33 8.79 13.05
C VAL A 26 39.12 7.83 11.89
N ARG A 27 38.23 6.83 12.06
CA ARG A 27 38.08 5.73 11.10
C ARG A 27 36.60 5.51 10.74
N VAL A 28 36.43 5.01 9.53
CA VAL A 28 35.11 4.65 8.98
C VAL A 28 35.26 3.34 8.19
N LYS A 29 34.28 2.47 8.27
CA LYS A 29 34.15 1.27 7.44
C LYS A 29 33.13 1.56 6.35
N ILE A 30 33.57 1.46 5.09
CA ILE A 30 32.69 1.74 3.92
C ILE A 30 32.70 0.49 3.05
N ASP A 31 31.50 -0.06 2.81
CA ASP A 31 31.28 -1.26 1.99
C ASP A 31 32.22 -2.43 2.40
N GLY A 32 32.40 -2.58 3.71
CA GLY A 32 33.28 -3.60 4.31
C GLY A 32 34.74 -3.23 4.44
N ASN A 33 35.21 -2.13 3.82
CA ASN A 33 36.59 -1.71 3.85
C ASN A 33 36.85 -0.58 4.86
N MET A 34 37.98 -0.63 5.57
CA MET A 34 38.36 0.40 6.55
C MET A 34 39.12 1.55 5.88
N TYR A 35 38.72 2.77 6.19
CA TYR A 35 39.31 4.02 5.73
C TYR A 35 39.64 4.94 6.92
N GLU A 36 40.68 5.75 6.77
CA GLU A 36 40.93 6.85 7.71
C GLU A 36 40.20 8.13 7.24
N LEU A 37 39.49 8.78 8.14
CA LEU A 37 38.82 10.05 7.84
C LEU A 37 39.76 11.22 7.58
N SER A 38 41.07 11.03 7.82
CA SER A 38 42.13 11.97 7.41
C SER A 38 42.34 11.99 5.89
N GLU A 39 42.08 10.87 5.22
CA GLU A 39 42.23 10.71 3.78
C GLU A 39 41.04 11.29 2.98
N GLU A 40 41.31 11.58 1.70
CA GLU A 40 40.24 12.02 0.77
C GLU A 40 39.44 10.80 0.28
N ILE A 41 38.24 10.59 0.82
CA ILE A 41 37.36 9.47 0.45
C ILE A 41 36.42 9.92 -0.65
N LYS A 42 36.53 9.36 -1.86
CA LYS A 42 35.65 9.63 -3.01
C LYS A 42 34.70 8.47 -3.23
N LEU A 43 33.40 8.70 -3.03
CA LEU A 43 32.36 7.72 -3.25
C LEU A 43 31.57 8.04 -4.52
N ASP A 44 31.19 7.02 -5.27
CA ASP A 44 30.36 7.18 -6.47
C ASP A 44 28.90 7.46 -6.05
N LYS A 45 28.36 8.59 -6.54
CA LYS A 45 26.99 9.03 -6.26
C LYS A 45 25.90 8.06 -6.75
N ASN A 46 26.21 7.19 -7.70
CA ASN A 46 25.26 6.30 -8.34
C ASN A 46 25.20 4.92 -7.70
N ILE A 47 26.18 4.58 -6.85
CA ILE A 47 26.28 3.31 -6.15
C ILE A 47 25.65 3.43 -4.76
N LYS A 48 25.07 2.33 -4.27
CA LYS A 48 24.60 2.26 -2.89
C LYS A 48 25.77 1.95 -1.97
N HIS A 49 25.93 2.76 -0.94
CA HIS A 49 26.99 2.60 0.06
C HIS A 49 26.43 2.25 1.43
N ASN A 50 27.20 1.46 2.18
CA ASN A 50 27.04 1.26 3.61
C ASN A 50 28.21 1.93 4.32
N ILE A 51 27.91 2.81 5.28
CA ILE A 51 28.94 3.56 6.00
C ILE A 51 28.73 3.37 7.49
N GLU A 52 29.77 2.85 8.16
CA GLU A 52 29.80 2.62 9.60
C GLU A 52 30.95 3.40 10.22
N ILE A 53 30.65 4.27 11.17
CA ILE A 53 31.70 5.04 11.88
C ILE A 53 32.29 4.18 13.00
N VAL A 54 33.61 4.07 13.08
CA VAL A 54 34.29 3.37 14.18
C VAL A 54 34.29 4.29 15.41
N VAL A 55 33.47 3.97 16.39
CA VAL A 55 33.35 4.79 17.61
C VAL A 55 34.37 4.42 18.63
N ASP A 56 34.57 3.12 18.89
CA ASP A 56 35.60 2.66 19.83
C ASP A 56 36.18 1.29 19.45
N ARG A 57 37.41 1.03 19.91
CA ARG A 57 38.10 -0.26 19.77
C ARG A 57 38.48 -0.73 21.16
N LEU A 58 37.82 -1.78 21.62
CA LEU A 58 37.94 -2.31 22.96
C LEU A 58 38.63 -3.68 22.95
N VAL A 59 39.37 -3.96 24.00
CA VAL A 59 39.85 -5.29 24.31
C VAL A 59 39.04 -5.79 25.50
N VAL A 60 38.43 -6.96 25.38
CA VAL A 60 37.62 -7.56 26.45
C VAL A 60 38.55 -7.93 27.62
N LYS A 61 38.36 -7.27 28.76
CA LYS A 61 39.05 -7.50 30.02
C LYS A 61 38.19 -7.01 31.18
N GLU A 62 38.50 -7.43 32.41
CA GLU A 62 37.79 -6.93 33.59
C GLU A 62 37.96 -5.40 33.74
N GLY A 63 36.90 -4.72 34.15
CA GLY A 63 36.89 -3.29 34.43
C GLY A 63 36.67 -2.39 33.19
N ILE A 64 36.16 -2.94 32.06
CA ILE A 64 35.86 -2.13 30.87
C ILE A 64 34.40 -1.66 30.83
N GLU A 65 33.59 -2.08 31.79
CA GLU A 65 32.10 -1.94 31.77
C GLU A 65 31.67 -0.50 31.56
N GLN A 66 32.25 0.44 32.32
CA GLN A 66 31.90 1.85 32.20
C GLN A 66 32.27 2.41 30.81
N ARG A 67 33.50 2.15 30.34
CA ARG A 67 33.90 2.60 29.00
C ARG A 67 33.06 1.96 27.89
N LEU A 68 32.71 0.68 28.06
CA LEU A 68 31.83 -0.02 27.12
C LEU A 68 30.45 0.63 27.08
N THR A 69 29.85 0.95 28.23
CA THR A 69 28.56 1.62 28.34
C THR A 69 28.58 2.98 27.64
N ASP A 70 29.58 3.82 27.97
CA ASP A 70 29.74 5.14 27.35
C ASP A 70 29.87 5.05 25.81
N SER A 71 30.62 4.05 25.34
CA SER A 71 30.85 3.84 23.93
C SER A 71 29.55 3.31 23.22
N ILE A 72 28.78 2.43 23.86
CA ILE A 72 27.48 1.95 23.36
C ILE A 72 26.52 3.12 23.24
N GLU A 73 26.36 3.95 24.26
CA GLU A 73 25.48 5.13 24.24
C GLU A 73 25.86 6.08 23.09
N ASN A 74 27.16 6.32 22.87
CA ASN A 74 27.64 7.13 21.76
C ASN A 74 27.29 6.52 20.40
N VAL A 75 27.45 5.20 20.23
CA VAL A 75 27.09 4.50 18.99
C VAL A 75 25.61 4.60 18.72
N LEU A 76 24.76 4.29 19.71
CA LEU A 76 23.30 4.30 19.59
C LEU A 76 22.77 5.71 19.25
N ASN A 77 23.32 6.74 19.90
CA ASN A 77 23.00 8.13 19.60
C ASN A 77 23.41 8.54 18.18
N LEU A 78 24.55 8.06 17.69
CA LEU A 78 25.06 8.41 16.36
C LEU A 78 24.32 7.70 15.22
N ALA A 79 23.89 6.46 15.47
CA ALA A 79 23.27 5.58 14.48
C ALA A 79 21.77 5.34 14.75
N GLU A 80 21.10 6.25 15.48
CA GLU A 80 19.66 6.20 15.72
C GLU A 80 19.21 4.83 16.30
N GLY A 81 19.90 4.37 17.34
CA GLY A 81 19.55 3.14 18.05
C GLY A 81 20.15 1.85 17.44
N LEU A 82 21.08 1.95 16.51
CA LEU A 82 21.74 0.80 15.89
C LEU A 82 23.22 0.73 16.26
N MET A 83 23.72 -0.48 16.45
CA MET A 83 25.13 -0.74 16.74
C MET A 83 25.60 -2.02 16.04
N THR A 84 26.79 -1.99 15.47
CA THR A 84 27.49 -3.19 15.00
C THR A 84 28.71 -3.44 15.88
N VAL A 85 28.79 -4.65 16.42
CA VAL A 85 30.00 -5.13 17.10
C VAL A 85 30.79 -5.96 16.11
N ASP A 86 31.93 -5.42 15.67
CA ASP A 86 32.84 -6.10 14.73
C ASP A 86 33.94 -6.79 15.56
N VAL A 87 33.85 -8.10 15.68
CA VAL A 87 34.80 -8.92 16.43
C VAL A 87 36.02 -9.25 15.53
N ILE A 88 37.22 -8.82 15.90
CA ILE A 88 38.41 -9.12 15.10
C ILE A 88 38.62 -10.63 15.04
N GLY A 89 38.54 -11.20 13.83
CA GLY A 89 38.63 -12.65 13.59
C GLY A 89 37.31 -13.42 13.75
N GLY A 90 36.20 -12.73 13.98
CA GLY A 90 34.85 -13.26 14.03
C GLY A 90 33.90 -12.59 13.03
N GLU A 91 32.63 -12.96 13.06
CA GLU A 91 31.61 -12.29 12.28
C GLU A 91 31.05 -11.07 13.03
N PRO A 92 30.71 -9.98 12.34
CA PRO A 92 30.10 -8.81 12.96
C PRO A 92 28.67 -9.15 13.46
N VAL A 93 28.35 -8.69 14.67
CA VAL A 93 27.02 -8.86 15.28
C VAL A 93 26.35 -7.49 15.35
N GLN A 94 25.13 -7.42 14.83
CA GLN A 94 24.34 -6.19 14.86
C GLN A 94 23.36 -6.20 16.04
N PHE A 95 23.32 -5.10 16.75
CA PHE A 95 22.36 -4.84 17.83
C PHE A 95 21.50 -3.64 17.47
N SER A 96 20.28 -3.65 17.93
CA SER A 96 19.37 -2.53 17.78
C SER A 96 18.63 -2.27 19.08
N GLU A 97 18.51 -1.03 19.44
CA GLU A 97 17.64 -0.59 20.54
C GLU A 97 16.18 -0.72 20.14
N SER A 98 15.88 -0.66 18.83
CA SER A 98 14.60 -0.97 18.20
C SER A 98 14.53 -2.47 17.89
N PHE A 99 13.34 -2.99 17.65
CA PHE A 99 13.05 -4.41 17.40
C PHE A 99 13.87 -4.99 16.22
N SER A 100 14.98 -5.63 16.49
CA SER A 100 15.74 -6.38 15.49
C SER A 100 15.86 -7.85 15.88
N CYS A 101 15.78 -8.71 14.87
CA CYS A 101 15.98 -10.14 15.06
C CYS A 101 17.48 -10.46 14.94
N PRO A 102 18.11 -11.03 15.96
CA PRO A 102 19.52 -11.40 15.87
C PRO A 102 19.79 -12.53 14.85
N ASP A 103 18.79 -13.38 14.58
CA ASP A 103 18.97 -14.55 13.72
C ASP A 103 18.86 -14.22 12.23
N CYS A 104 17.93 -13.35 11.84
CA CYS A 104 17.66 -13.03 10.43
C CYS A 104 18.07 -11.60 10.02
N GLY A 105 18.56 -10.78 10.96
CA GLY A 105 19.00 -9.41 10.69
C GLY A 105 17.88 -8.42 10.31
N ILE A 106 16.60 -8.83 10.39
CA ILE A 106 15.47 -7.94 10.14
C ILE A 106 15.39 -6.94 11.28
N SER A 107 15.49 -5.66 10.97
CA SER A 107 15.22 -4.55 11.89
C SER A 107 13.85 -3.95 11.55
N ILE A 108 12.99 -3.89 12.55
CA ILE A 108 11.70 -3.21 12.46
C ILE A 108 11.88 -1.80 13.00
N GLU A 109 11.44 -0.80 12.24
CA GLU A 109 11.42 0.59 12.68
C GLU A 109 10.57 0.72 13.96
N GLU A 110 10.82 1.74 14.77
CA GLU A 110 10.01 2.03 15.96
C GLU A 110 8.52 2.08 15.60
N ILE A 111 7.72 1.32 16.36
CA ILE A 111 6.29 1.22 16.10
C ILE A 111 5.58 2.37 16.80
N GLU A 112 5.13 3.31 16.01
CA GLU A 112 4.36 4.46 16.44
C GLU A 112 2.90 4.36 15.91
N PRO A 113 1.96 5.15 16.43
CA PRO A 113 0.58 5.18 15.91
C PRO A 113 0.49 5.39 14.39
N ARG A 114 1.40 6.21 13.83
CA ARG A 114 1.47 6.44 12.36
C ARG A 114 1.85 5.20 11.54
N SER A 115 2.49 4.21 12.17
CA SER A 115 2.83 2.93 11.53
C SER A 115 1.60 2.08 11.20
N PHE A 116 0.47 2.35 11.83
CA PHE A 116 -0.81 1.68 11.58
C PHE A 116 -1.73 2.44 10.60
N SER A 117 -1.26 3.55 10.04
CA SER A 117 -2.02 4.33 9.07
C SER A 117 -1.61 3.99 7.64
N PHE A 118 -2.55 3.51 6.83
CA PHE A 118 -2.33 3.27 5.40
C PHE A 118 -2.27 4.57 4.57
N ASN A 119 -2.69 5.71 5.12
CA ASN A 119 -2.56 7.03 4.49
C ASN A 119 -1.22 7.71 4.81
N ASN A 120 -0.37 7.07 5.60
CA ASN A 120 0.92 7.60 5.99
C ASN A 120 2.03 6.73 5.39
N PRO A 121 3.06 7.29 4.73
CA PRO A 121 4.17 6.54 4.15
C PRO A 121 4.93 5.64 5.13
N PHE A 122 4.89 5.97 6.45
CA PHE A 122 5.50 5.13 7.49
C PHE A 122 4.78 3.80 7.67
N GLY A 123 3.44 3.77 7.53
CA GLY A 123 2.63 2.56 7.71
C GLY A 123 2.20 1.92 6.40
N ALA A 124 2.02 2.69 5.34
CA ALA A 124 1.52 2.22 4.06
C ALA A 124 2.43 1.18 3.41
N CYS A 125 1.84 0.18 2.79
CA CYS A 125 2.56 -0.76 1.93
C CYS A 125 3.29 0.02 0.81
N PRO A 126 4.61 -0.16 0.62
CA PRO A 126 5.38 0.60 -0.35
C PRO A 126 5.03 0.28 -1.81
N GLU A 127 4.43 -0.89 -2.06
CA GLU A 127 4.05 -1.33 -3.40
C GLU A 127 2.75 -0.71 -3.90
N CYS A 128 1.73 -0.61 -3.03
CA CYS A 128 0.42 -0.06 -3.39
C CYS A 128 0.12 1.28 -2.72
N PHE A 129 1.09 1.86 -2.00
CA PHE A 129 0.94 3.13 -1.29
C PHE A 129 -0.29 3.20 -0.37
N GLY A 130 -0.64 2.06 0.23
CA GLY A 130 -1.77 1.95 1.14
C GLY A 130 -3.14 1.74 0.46
N LEU A 131 -3.20 1.58 -0.86
CA LEU A 131 -4.45 1.30 -1.58
C LEU A 131 -4.97 -0.10 -1.29
N GLY A 132 -4.07 -1.09 -1.12
CA GLY A 132 -4.41 -2.49 -0.94
C GLY A 132 -4.62 -3.26 -2.24
N TYR A 133 -4.69 -2.57 -3.36
CA TYR A 133 -4.87 -3.14 -4.68
C TYR A 133 -3.96 -2.47 -5.71
N LYS A 134 -3.82 -3.10 -6.86
CA LYS A 134 -3.20 -2.53 -8.06
C LYS A 134 -4.19 -2.65 -9.22
N MET A 135 -4.11 -1.72 -10.14
CA MET A 135 -4.74 -1.83 -11.45
C MET A 135 -3.70 -2.42 -12.39
N GLU A 136 -3.98 -3.58 -12.93
CA GLU A 136 -3.07 -4.31 -13.83
C GLU A 136 -3.82 -4.67 -15.10
N PHE A 137 -3.14 -4.60 -16.25
CA PHE A 137 -3.73 -5.00 -17.51
C PHE A 137 -4.05 -6.49 -17.49
N ASP A 138 -5.25 -6.81 -17.89
CA ASP A 138 -5.79 -8.17 -17.87
C ASP A 138 -5.81 -8.75 -19.28
N GLU A 139 -5.26 -9.96 -19.43
CA GLU A 139 -5.23 -10.68 -20.70
C GLU A 139 -6.64 -10.90 -21.23
N ASP A 140 -7.59 -11.31 -20.39
CA ASP A 140 -8.95 -11.63 -20.80
C ASP A 140 -9.73 -10.39 -21.26
N LEU A 141 -9.38 -9.20 -20.75
CA LEU A 141 -9.94 -7.94 -21.24
C LEU A 141 -9.29 -7.49 -22.54
N MET A 142 -7.98 -7.72 -22.70
CA MET A 142 -7.26 -7.37 -23.93
C MET A 142 -7.56 -8.33 -25.09
N ILE A 143 -7.89 -9.58 -24.78
CA ILE A 143 -8.19 -10.66 -25.72
C ILE A 143 -9.47 -11.36 -25.29
N PRO A 144 -10.64 -10.72 -25.46
CA PRO A 144 -11.90 -11.19 -24.89
C PRO A 144 -12.47 -12.44 -25.55
N ASP A 145 -12.16 -12.68 -26.82
CA ASP A 145 -12.54 -13.92 -27.51
C ASP A 145 -11.27 -14.65 -28.03
N LYS A 146 -10.80 -15.59 -27.22
CA LYS A 146 -9.60 -16.37 -27.50
C LYS A 146 -9.79 -17.40 -28.63
N ARG A 147 -11.02 -17.62 -29.08
CA ARG A 147 -11.33 -18.47 -30.25
C ARG A 147 -11.01 -17.78 -31.57
N LEU A 148 -10.89 -16.46 -31.56
CA LEU A 148 -10.44 -15.70 -32.71
C LEU A 148 -8.93 -15.79 -32.84
N SER A 149 -8.46 -15.77 -34.08
CA SER A 149 -7.04 -15.60 -34.41
C SER A 149 -6.62 -14.11 -34.34
N ILE A 150 -5.32 -13.86 -34.34
CA ILE A 150 -4.79 -12.50 -34.41
C ILE A 150 -5.24 -11.81 -35.70
N SER A 151 -5.25 -12.54 -36.83
CA SER A 151 -5.71 -12.04 -38.13
C SER A 151 -7.21 -11.68 -38.12
N GLU A 152 -8.02 -12.35 -37.32
CA GLU A 152 -9.45 -12.08 -37.16
C GLU A 152 -9.75 -11.00 -36.13
N GLY A 153 -8.74 -10.52 -35.39
CA GLY A 153 -8.88 -9.42 -34.42
C GLY A 153 -9.07 -9.84 -32.97
N ALA A 154 -8.47 -10.95 -32.56
CA ALA A 154 -8.48 -11.39 -31.16
C ALA A 154 -7.97 -10.30 -30.19
N ILE A 155 -6.99 -9.49 -30.62
CA ILE A 155 -6.40 -8.42 -29.82
C ILE A 155 -7.22 -7.14 -29.98
N THR A 156 -7.94 -6.74 -28.96
CA THR A 156 -8.85 -5.58 -28.98
C THR A 156 -8.25 -4.33 -28.35
N VAL A 157 -7.13 -4.45 -27.62
CA VAL A 157 -6.55 -3.34 -26.88
C VAL A 157 -6.05 -2.22 -27.81
N MET A 158 -6.25 -1.00 -27.37
CA MET A 158 -5.90 0.20 -28.12
C MET A 158 -4.44 0.21 -28.58
N GLY A 159 -4.26 0.56 -29.87
CA GLY A 159 -2.96 0.60 -30.53
C GLY A 159 -2.50 -0.74 -31.10
N TRP A 160 -3.20 -1.84 -30.83
CA TRP A 160 -2.97 -3.15 -31.41
C TRP A 160 -4.12 -3.65 -32.31
N GLN A 161 -5.28 -3.00 -32.27
CA GLN A 161 -6.45 -3.32 -33.11
C GLN A 161 -6.13 -3.33 -34.62
N SER A 162 -5.12 -2.54 -35.04
CA SER A 162 -4.65 -2.50 -36.42
C SER A 162 -3.81 -3.73 -36.83
N CYS A 163 -3.64 -4.72 -35.96
CA CYS A 163 -2.92 -5.96 -36.27
C CYS A 163 -3.61 -6.80 -37.37
N THR A 164 -4.88 -6.57 -37.66
CA THR A 164 -5.62 -7.16 -38.77
C THR A 164 -5.27 -6.53 -40.14
N ASP A 165 -4.78 -5.28 -40.13
CA ASP A 165 -4.36 -4.60 -41.37
C ASP A 165 -2.90 -4.95 -41.73
N LYS A 166 -2.71 -5.69 -42.79
CA LYS A 166 -1.40 -6.11 -43.33
C LYS A 166 -0.44 -4.95 -43.65
N LYS A 167 -0.94 -3.72 -43.73
CA LYS A 167 -0.14 -2.51 -43.99
C LYS A 167 0.24 -1.78 -42.68
N SER A 168 -0.22 -2.25 -41.55
CA SER A 168 0.09 -1.66 -40.26
C SER A 168 1.48 -2.09 -39.75
N PHE A 169 2.08 -1.24 -38.91
CA PHE A 169 3.36 -1.57 -38.28
C PHE A 169 3.18 -2.66 -37.21
N THR A 170 2.03 -2.70 -36.53
CA THR A 170 1.68 -3.73 -35.55
C THR A 170 1.57 -5.11 -36.21
N TYR A 171 0.94 -5.21 -37.38
CA TYR A 171 0.93 -6.45 -38.15
C TYR A 171 2.36 -6.88 -38.53
N ALA A 172 3.21 -5.95 -39.00
CA ALA A 172 4.58 -6.27 -39.39
C ALA A 172 5.41 -6.82 -38.21
N ILE A 173 5.19 -6.34 -37.00
CA ILE A 173 5.83 -6.88 -35.79
C ILE A 173 5.37 -8.32 -35.56
N LEU A 174 4.05 -8.56 -35.55
CA LEU A 174 3.49 -9.89 -35.30
C LEU A 174 3.85 -10.89 -36.39
N ASP A 175 3.91 -10.46 -37.67
CA ASP A 175 4.39 -11.28 -38.80
C ASP A 175 5.88 -11.65 -38.65
N ALA A 176 6.70 -10.74 -38.15
CA ALA A 176 8.10 -11.02 -37.85
C ALA A 176 8.24 -12.04 -36.71
N LEU A 177 7.44 -11.88 -35.65
CA LEU A 177 7.41 -12.82 -34.52
C LEU A 177 6.92 -14.20 -34.97
N SER A 178 5.88 -14.28 -35.81
CA SER A 178 5.33 -15.54 -36.31
C SER A 178 6.38 -16.33 -37.07
N LYS A 179 7.25 -15.66 -37.85
CA LYS A 179 8.35 -16.28 -38.59
C LYS A 179 9.51 -16.70 -37.69
N GLU A 180 9.84 -15.91 -36.69
CA GLU A 180 10.96 -16.21 -35.80
C GLU A 180 10.65 -17.34 -34.80
N TYR A 181 9.38 -17.45 -34.36
CA TYR A 181 8.93 -18.42 -33.38
C TYR A 181 8.06 -19.54 -33.94
N ASP A 182 7.95 -19.63 -35.30
CA ASP A 182 7.26 -20.67 -36.06
C ASP A 182 5.80 -20.90 -35.62
N PHE A 183 5.01 -19.82 -35.66
CA PHE A 183 3.54 -19.89 -35.40
C PHE A 183 2.75 -19.14 -36.48
N SER A 184 1.48 -19.43 -36.65
CA SER A 184 0.59 -18.76 -37.61
C SER A 184 -0.28 -17.72 -36.93
N LEU A 185 -0.44 -16.55 -37.55
CA LEU A 185 -1.36 -15.51 -37.11
C LEU A 185 -2.84 -15.89 -37.33
N ASP A 186 -3.13 -16.92 -38.09
CA ASP A 186 -4.47 -17.43 -38.36
C ASP A 186 -4.90 -18.56 -37.40
N THR A 187 -4.04 -18.93 -36.46
CA THR A 187 -4.37 -19.89 -35.39
C THR A 187 -5.20 -19.17 -34.29
N PRO A 188 -6.31 -19.80 -33.77
CA PRO A 188 -7.02 -19.29 -32.63
C PRO A 188 -6.08 -19.00 -31.43
N PHE A 189 -6.31 -17.91 -30.72
CA PHE A 189 -5.39 -17.49 -29.66
C PHE A 189 -5.28 -18.54 -28.56
N GLU A 190 -6.36 -19.26 -28.22
CA GLU A 190 -6.38 -20.32 -27.21
C GLU A 190 -5.57 -21.56 -27.59
N ASP A 191 -5.32 -21.78 -28.89
CA ASP A 191 -4.58 -22.95 -29.40
C ASP A 191 -3.05 -22.72 -29.46
N TYR A 192 -2.57 -21.52 -29.13
CA TYR A 192 -1.13 -21.29 -29.10
C TYR A 192 -0.47 -22.05 -27.95
N PRO A 193 0.73 -22.64 -28.19
CA PRO A 193 1.55 -23.18 -27.11
C PRO A 193 1.91 -22.09 -26.06
N LYS A 194 2.11 -22.51 -24.83
CA LYS A 194 2.45 -21.58 -23.73
C LYS A 194 3.64 -20.65 -24.05
N GLU A 195 4.63 -21.16 -24.76
CA GLU A 195 5.82 -20.37 -25.16
C GLU A 195 5.45 -19.20 -26.09
N ILE A 196 4.51 -19.41 -27.00
CA ILE A 196 4.01 -18.37 -27.90
C ILE A 196 3.14 -17.38 -27.13
N HIS A 197 2.28 -17.86 -26.24
CA HIS A 197 1.53 -17.02 -25.31
C HIS A 197 2.45 -16.10 -24.52
N ASP A 198 3.50 -16.64 -23.91
CA ASP A 198 4.46 -15.89 -23.11
C ASP A 198 5.19 -14.83 -23.96
N VAL A 199 5.57 -15.17 -25.20
CA VAL A 199 6.21 -14.20 -26.12
C VAL A 199 5.24 -13.08 -26.50
N LEU A 200 3.98 -13.39 -26.83
CA LEU A 200 2.99 -12.39 -27.23
C LEU A 200 2.63 -11.45 -26.06
N LEU A 201 2.45 -11.97 -24.87
CA LEU A 201 2.03 -11.19 -23.71
C LEU A 201 3.19 -10.47 -23.03
N HIS A 202 4.34 -11.14 -22.84
CA HIS A 202 5.46 -10.66 -22.04
C HIS A 202 6.71 -10.29 -22.83
N GLY A 203 6.75 -10.62 -24.14
CA GLY A 203 7.79 -10.20 -25.06
C GLY A 203 8.96 -11.17 -25.22
N THR A 204 9.94 -10.73 -26.01
CA THR A 204 11.09 -11.55 -26.44
C THR A 204 12.27 -11.54 -25.46
N ASN A 205 12.12 -10.98 -24.25
CA ASN A 205 13.18 -10.82 -23.25
C ASN A 205 14.45 -10.14 -23.80
N GLY A 206 14.27 -9.14 -24.67
CA GLY A 206 15.35 -8.37 -25.27
C GLY A 206 15.94 -8.97 -26.55
N LYS A 207 15.47 -10.14 -27.01
CA LYS A 207 15.86 -10.69 -28.30
C LYS A 207 15.25 -9.84 -29.42
N GLU A 208 16.07 -9.29 -30.29
CA GLU A 208 15.64 -8.50 -31.44
C GLU A 208 15.18 -9.39 -32.58
N VAL A 209 14.08 -9.01 -33.23
CA VAL A 209 13.54 -9.62 -34.46
C VAL A 209 13.56 -8.61 -35.57
N LYS A 210 13.83 -9.07 -36.80
CA LYS A 210 13.85 -8.21 -37.99
C LYS A 210 12.45 -8.01 -38.54
N VAL A 211 11.95 -6.79 -38.38
CA VAL A 211 10.62 -6.37 -38.84
C VAL A 211 10.74 -5.70 -40.20
N TYR A 212 10.16 -6.31 -41.21
CA TYR A 212 10.06 -5.76 -42.55
C TYR A 212 8.76 -5.00 -42.72
N TYR A 213 8.82 -3.69 -42.73
CA TYR A 213 7.63 -2.84 -42.83
C TYR A 213 7.54 -2.22 -44.24
N LYS A 214 6.35 -2.34 -44.84
CA LYS A 214 5.99 -1.65 -46.08
C LYS A 214 4.55 -1.16 -45.99
N GLY A 215 4.37 0.08 -45.58
CA GLY A 215 3.07 0.67 -45.33
C GLY A 215 2.95 2.10 -45.83
N GLN A 216 1.86 2.77 -45.48
CA GLN A 216 1.55 4.13 -45.92
C GLN A 216 2.59 5.18 -45.46
N ARG A 217 3.33 4.94 -44.39
CA ARG A 217 4.33 5.87 -43.80
C ARG A 217 5.76 5.58 -44.25
N GLY A 218 5.97 4.68 -45.23
CA GLY A 218 7.27 4.32 -45.75
C GLY A 218 7.55 2.82 -45.76
N GLN A 219 8.80 2.47 -46.07
CA GLN A 219 9.29 1.10 -46.02
C GLN A 219 10.66 1.07 -45.34
N GLY A 220 10.93 0.00 -44.62
CA GLY A 220 12.20 -0.16 -43.91
C GLY A 220 12.33 -1.53 -43.26
N VAL A 221 13.52 -1.80 -42.77
CA VAL A 221 13.83 -2.97 -41.92
C VAL A 221 14.24 -2.43 -40.56
N TYR A 222 13.64 -2.93 -39.54
CA TYR A 222 13.86 -2.48 -38.15
C TYR A 222 14.21 -3.70 -37.31
N ASP A 223 15.24 -3.59 -36.49
CA ASP A 223 15.52 -4.55 -35.42
C ASP A 223 14.69 -4.14 -34.20
N VAL A 224 13.73 -4.97 -33.79
CA VAL A 224 12.77 -4.67 -32.73
C VAL A 224 12.85 -5.73 -31.64
N ALA A 225 13.21 -5.35 -30.44
CA ALA A 225 13.02 -6.17 -29.27
C ALA A 225 11.57 -5.99 -28.79
N PHE A 226 10.71 -6.98 -29.08
CA PHE A 226 9.31 -6.91 -28.72
C PHE A 226 9.13 -7.01 -27.21
N GLU A 227 8.56 -5.99 -26.60
CA GLU A 227 8.38 -5.89 -25.14
C GLU A 227 7.18 -6.68 -24.60
N GLY A 228 6.33 -7.22 -25.47
CA GLY A 228 5.08 -7.88 -25.13
C GLY A 228 3.88 -6.93 -25.10
N LEU A 229 2.69 -7.47 -25.30
CA LEU A 229 1.45 -6.68 -25.33
C LEU A 229 1.25 -5.93 -24.00
N ILE A 230 1.36 -6.62 -22.88
CA ILE A 230 1.11 -6.03 -21.54
C ILE A 230 2.04 -4.85 -21.28
N LYS A 231 3.36 -5.05 -21.40
CA LYS A 231 4.34 -3.98 -21.14
C LYS A 231 4.22 -2.82 -22.14
N ASN A 232 3.89 -3.11 -23.40
CA ASN A 232 3.68 -2.07 -24.41
C ASN A 232 2.50 -1.18 -24.05
N VAL A 233 1.37 -1.78 -23.63
CA VAL A 233 0.18 -1.04 -23.24
C VAL A 233 0.40 -0.27 -21.95
N GLU A 234 1.06 -0.87 -20.95
CA GLU A 234 1.48 -0.19 -19.70
C GLU A 234 2.36 1.05 -19.98
N ARG A 235 3.33 0.92 -20.89
CA ARG A 235 4.18 2.05 -21.25
C ARG A 235 3.37 3.15 -21.90
N ARG A 236 2.50 2.83 -22.85
CA ARG A 236 1.62 3.79 -23.53
C ARG A 236 0.68 4.49 -22.54
N TYR A 237 0.10 3.76 -21.61
CA TYR A 237 -0.75 4.30 -20.54
C TYR A 237 0.00 5.31 -19.66
N ARG A 238 1.27 5.01 -19.34
CA ARG A 238 2.13 5.92 -18.54
C ARG A 238 2.57 7.17 -19.32
N GLU A 239 2.84 7.01 -20.61
CA GLU A 239 3.37 8.09 -21.46
C GLU A 239 2.29 9.01 -22.02
N THR A 240 1.03 8.57 -22.08
CA THR A 240 -0.05 9.40 -22.60
C THR A 240 -0.38 10.56 -21.66
N GLY A 241 -0.47 11.78 -22.22
CA GLY A 241 -0.95 12.97 -21.51
C GLY A 241 -2.46 13.20 -21.62
N SER A 242 -3.19 12.32 -22.34
CA SER A 242 -4.63 12.46 -22.58
C SER A 242 -5.42 11.67 -21.56
N GLU A 243 -6.26 12.32 -20.78
CA GLU A 243 -7.15 11.67 -19.80
C GLU A 243 -8.18 10.76 -20.49
N THR A 244 -8.66 11.13 -21.68
CA THR A 244 -9.56 10.27 -22.47
C THR A 244 -8.89 8.95 -22.85
N MET A 245 -7.64 9.01 -23.35
CA MET A 245 -6.90 7.80 -23.70
C MET A 245 -6.56 6.96 -22.47
N LYS A 246 -6.28 7.58 -21.32
CA LYS A 246 -6.09 6.83 -20.07
C LYS A 246 -7.34 6.06 -19.69
N ALA A 247 -8.52 6.72 -19.72
CA ALA A 247 -9.79 6.07 -19.42
C ALA A 247 -10.06 4.88 -20.35
N GLU A 248 -9.74 5.00 -21.65
CA GLU A 248 -9.86 3.89 -22.60
C GLU A 248 -8.89 2.72 -22.31
N TYR A 249 -7.67 3.00 -21.82
CA TYR A 249 -6.75 1.94 -21.39
C TYR A 249 -7.22 1.28 -20.08
N GLU A 250 -7.83 2.04 -19.17
CA GLU A 250 -8.34 1.53 -17.89
C GLU A 250 -9.47 0.50 -18.07
N GLU A 251 -10.19 0.51 -19.20
CA GLU A 251 -11.18 -0.52 -19.55
C GLU A 251 -10.55 -1.92 -19.73
N PHE A 252 -9.24 -1.98 -19.98
CA PHE A 252 -8.47 -3.23 -20.11
C PHE A 252 -7.73 -3.62 -18.82
N MET A 253 -8.04 -2.95 -17.69
CA MET A 253 -7.42 -3.23 -16.39
C MET A 253 -8.40 -3.88 -15.43
N ASN A 254 -7.89 -4.83 -14.65
CA ASN A 254 -8.56 -5.37 -13.49
C ASN A 254 -7.93 -4.86 -12.19
N ILE A 255 -8.78 -4.75 -11.17
CA ILE A 255 -8.36 -4.44 -9.81
C ILE A 255 -7.96 -5.74 -9.12
N THR A 256 -6.66 -5.93 -8.92
CA THR A 256 -6.11 -7.10 -8.23
C THR A 256 -5.63 -6.73 -6.83
N PRO A 257 -5.77 -7.62 -5.82
CA PRO A 257 -5.16 -7.39 -4.52
C PRO A 257 -3.65 -7.21 -4.67
N CYS A 258 -3.08 -6.22 -4.00
CA CYS A 258 -1.63 -5.99 -4.04
C CYS A 258 -0.86 -7.24 -3.60
N HIS A 259 0.05 -7.73 -4.43
CA HIS A 259 0.80 -8.96 -4.18
C HIS A 259 1.66 -8.90 -2.91
N ALA A 260 2.21 -7.73 -2.58
CA ALA A 260 3.06 -7.54 -1.40
C ALA A 260 2.28 -7.57 -0.09
N CYS A 261 1.17 -6.81 0.01
CA CYS A 261 0.39 -6.73 1.24
C CYS A 261 -0.89 -7.59 1.22
N LYS A 262 -1.19 -8.27 0.12
CA LYS A 262 -2.38 -9.13 -0.05
C LYS A 262 -3.69 -8.43 0.34
N GLY A 263 -3.81 -7.16 -0.02
CA GLY A 263 -4.98 -6.34 0.32
C GLY A 263 -4.94 -5.67 1.70
N GLN A 264 -3.97 -5.97 2.55
CA GLN A 264 -3.93 -5.49 3.93
C GLN A 264 -3.44 -4.03 4.08
N ARG A 265 -2.95 -3.40 3.01
CA ARG A 265 -2.64 -1.97 2.90
C ARG A 265 -1.41 -1.49 3.69
N LEU A 266 -0.91 -2.25 4.66
CA LEU A 266 0.15 -1.86 5.60
C LEU A 266 1.45 -2.64 5.38
N LYS A 267 2.54 -2.10 5.95
CA LYS A 267 3.84 -2.77 5.99
C LYS A 267 3.79 -4.01 6.90
N PRO A 268 4.63 -5.03 6.64
CA PRO A 268 4.69 -6.25 7.46
C PRO A 268 4.94 -5.99 8.96
N GLY A 269 5.77 -4.99 9.30
CA GLY A 269 6.05 -4.63 10.69
C GLY A 269 4.80 -4.20 11.47
N ALA A 270 3.91 -3.40 10.85
CA ALA A 270 2.65 -3.01 11.46
C ALA A 270 1.67 -4.20 11.58
N LEU A 271 1.68 -5.09 10.60
CA LEU A 271 0.83 -6.29 10.60
C LEU A 271 1.30 -7.37 11.58
N ALA A 272 2.56 -7.34 11.99
CA ALA A 272 3.10 -8.25 12.99
C ALA A 272 2.64 -7.92 14.42
N VAL A 273 2.12 -6.70 14.65
CA VAL A 273 1.58 -6.30 15.96
C VAL A 273 0.16 -6.82 16.12
N THR A 274 -0.08 -7.58 17.19
CA THR A 274 -1.38 -8.19 17.48
C THR A 274 -1.91 -7.77 18.82
N VAL A 275 -3.24 -7.70 18.91
CA VAL A 275 -4.00 -7.52 20.15
C VAL A 275 -5.05 -8.63 20.19
N GLY A 276 -4.99 -9.52 21.21
CA GLY A 276 -5.87 -10.69 21.27
C GLY A 276 -5.70 -11.59 20.04
N ASP A 277 -4.45 -11.84 19.62
CA ASP A 277 -4.04 -12.64 18.47
C ASP A 277 -4.53 -12.15 17.09
N LYS A 278 -4.97 -10.89 17.01
CA LYS A 278 -5.43 -10.27 15.76
C LYS A 278 -4.69 -8.98 15.45
N ASN A 279 -4.27 -8.84 14.20
CA ASN A 279 -3.67 -7.61 13.71
C ASN A 279 -4.74 -6.58 13.28
N ILE A 280 -4.31 -5.35 13.00
CA ILE A 280 -5.22 -4.26 12.65
C ILE A 280 -5.99 -4.50 11.35
N ALA A 281 -5.40 -5.18 10.35
CA ALA A 281 -6.08 -5.48 9.10
C ALA A 281 -7.19 -6.52 9.31
N GLU A 282 -6.95 -7.54 10.14
CA GLU A 282 -7.97 -8.51 10.52
C GLU A 282 -9.11 -7.86 11.30
N LEU A 283 -8.80 -6.97 12.25
CA LEU A 283 -9.80 -6.24 13.02
C LEU A 283 -10.65 -5.32 12.14
N THR A 284 -10.03 -4.56 11.25
CA THR A 284 -10.76 -3.66 10.32
C THR A 284 -11.52 -4.41 9.23
N GLY A 285 -11.17 -5.66 8.96
CA GLY A 285 -11.89 -6.56 8.06
C GLY A 285 -13.13 -7.23 8.68
N MET A 286 -13.30 -7.17 10.01
CA MET A 286 -14.50 -7.67 10.68
C MET A 286 -15.69 -6.74 10.45
N SER A 287 -16.92 -7.32 10.46
CA SER A 287 -18.11 -6.49 10.60
C SER A 287 -18.09 -5.74 11.93
N ILE A 288 -18.71 -4.56 11.98
CA ILE A 288 -18.81 -3.72 13.18
C ILE A 288 -19.33 -4.53 14.38
N GLU A 289 -20.34 -5.38 14.15
CA GLU A 289 -20.89 -6.27 15.18
C GLU A 289 -19.84 -7.25 15.72
N LYS A 290 -19.09 -7.94 14.84
CA LYS A 290 -18.04 -8.87 15.23
C LYS A 290 -16.87 -8.16 15.92
N LEU A 291 -16.51 -6.98 15.45
CA LEU A 291 -15.47 -6.16 16.06
C LEU A 291 -15.87 -5.75 17.48
N GLN A 292 -17.12 -5.33 17.70
CA GLN A 292 -17.63 -4.99 19.02
C GLN A 292 -17.59 -6.19 19.97
N ALA A 293 -18.06 -7.36 19.51
CA ALA A 293 -18.02 -8.59 20.30
C ALA A 293 -16.57 -8.95 20.68
N PHE A 294 -15.65 -8.93 19.72
CA PHE A 294 -14.24 -9.18 19.98
C PHE A 294 -13.65 -8.23 21.04
N LEU A 295 -13.91 -6.92 20.94
CA LEU A 295 -13.38 -5.93 21.89
C LEU A 295 -13.98 -6.08 23.29
N LYS A 296 -15.24 -6.51 23.41
CA LYS A 296 -15.89 -6.80 24.71
C LYS A 296 -15.33 -8.06 25.39
N GLU A 297 -14.95 -9.07 24.60
CA GLU A 297 -14.40 -10.34 25.09
C GLU A 297 -12.87 -10.30 25.29
N LEU A 298 -12.21 -9.19 24.89
CA LEU A 298 -10.78 -9.04 24.95
C LEU A 298 -10.26 -9.07 26.39
N LYS A 299 -9.44 -10.08 26.69
CA LYS A 299 -8.83 -10.25 28.01
C LYS A 299 -7.51 -9.51 28.07
N LEU A 300 -7.47 -8.41 28.77
CA LEU A 300 -6.26 -7.62 29.03
C LEU A 300 -5.75 -7.85 30.45
N THR A 301 -4.44 -7.81 30.60
CA THR A 301 -3.81 -7.76 31.93
C THR A 301 -4.11 -6.44 32.62
N ASN A 302 -3.93 -6.37 33.95
CA ASN A 302 -4.14 -5.13 34.72
C ASN A 302 -3.29 -3.98 34.18
N HIS A 303 -2.05 -4.23 33.78
CA HIS A 303 -1.15 -3.24 33.18
C HIS A 303 -1.67 -2.75 31.82
N GLN A 304 -2.09 -3.67 30.95
CA GLN A 304 -2.67 -3.32 29.64
C GLN A 304 -3.99 -2.54 29.80
N MET A 305 -4.80 -2.90 30.78
CA MET A 305 -6.04 -2.17 31.07
C MET A 305 -5.77 -0.75 31.58
N LEU A 306 -4.72 -0.57 32.37
CA LEU A 306 -4.30 0.77 32.86
C LEU A 306 -3.91 1.69 31.68
N ILE A 307 -3.23 1.13 30.64
CA ILE A 307 -2.79 1.87 29.47
C ILE A 307 -3.95 2.05 28.48
N GLY A 308 -4.64 0.96 28.14
CA GLY A 308 -5.60 0.89 27.03
C GLY A 308 -7.06 1.06 27.40
N GLY A 309 -7.41 1.04 28.70
CA GLY A 309 -8.81 1.01 29.12
C GLY A 309 -9.64 2.22 28.65
N GLN A 310 -9.07 3.43 28.74
CA GLN A 310 -9.73 4.65 28.26
C GLN A 310 -9.89 4.65 26.72
N ILE A 311 -8.88 4.16 26.00
CA ILE A 311 -8.92 4.03 24.55
C ILE A 311 -10.00 3.03 24.12
N LEU A 312 -10.07 1.87 24.78
CA LEU A 312 -11.10 0.86 24.51
C LEU A 312 -12.51 1.38 24.80
N LYS A 313 -12.69 2.16 25.85
CA LYS A 313 -13.97 2.79 26.16
C LYS A 313 -14.42 3.71 25.03
N GLU A 314 -13.52 4.55 24.53
CA GLU A 314 -13.79 5.46 23.42
C GLU A 314 -14.07 4.71 22.10
N ILE A 315 -13.29 3.68 21.79
CA ILE A 315 -13.51 2.85 20.60
C ILE A 315 -14.88 2.16 20.66
N ASN A 316 -15.22 1.55 21.81
CA ASN A 316 -16.51 0.89 21.98
C ASN A 316 -17.68 1.86 21.85
N SER A 317 -17.56 3.09 22.37
CA SER A 317 -18.57 4.14 22.19
C SER A 317 -18.79 4.48 20.73
N ARG A 318 -17.71 4.69 19.95
CA ARG A 318 -17.80 4.99 18.52
C ARG A 318 -18.36 3.83 17.70
N ILE A 319 -17.98 2.61 18.04
CA ILE A 319 -18.55 1.40 17.41
C ILE A 319 -20.04 1.30 17.71
N GLN A 320 -20.45 1.61 18.95
CA GLN A 320 -21.85 1.61 19.35
C GLN A 320 -22.66 2.60 18.50
N PHE A 321 -22.17 3.81 18.24
CA PHE A 321 -22.85 4.75 17.34
C PHE A 321 -23.09 4.20 15.93
N LEU A 322 -22.11 3.46 15.39
CA LEU A 322 -22.27 2.79 14.09
C LEU A 322 -23.34 1.68 14.16
N MET A 323 -23.42 0.95 15.27
CA MET A 323 -24.46 -0.06 15.53
C MET A 323 -25.85 0.57 15.63
N ASP A 324 -25.97 1.71 16.31
CA ASP A 324 -27.23 2.41 16.58
C ASP A 324 -27.83 2.99 15.29
N VAL A 325 -27.01 3.34 14.31
CA VAL A 325 -27.49 3.78 12.98
C VAL A 325 -27.66 2.62 11.98
N GLY A 326 -27.63 1.35 12.44
CA GLY A 326 -27.89 0.17 11.61
C GLY A 326 -26.76 -0.23 10.68
N LEU A 327 -25.49 0.14 10.97
CA LEU A 327 -24.31 -0.18 10.15
C LEU A 327 -23.51 -1.38 10.68
N ASN A 328 -24.15 -2.27 11.41
CA ASN A 328 -23.54 -3.44 12.06
C ASN A 328 -22.84 -4.41 11.09
N TYR A 329 -23.31 -4.50 9.86
CA TYR A 329 -22.77 -5.37 8.82
C TYR A 329 -21.54 -4.80 8.08
N LEU A 330 -21.31 -3.48 8.14
CA LEU A 330 -20.16 -2.85 7.49
C LEU A 330 -18.84 -3.25 8.14
N THR A 331 -17.76 -3.10 7.37
CA THR A 331 -16.37 -3.25 7.85
C THR A 331 -15.65 -1.91 7.79
N LEU A 332 -14.73 -1.66 8.74
CA LEU A 332 -13.91 -0.44 8.71
C LEU A 332 -12.94 -0.41 7.51
N GLY A 333 -12.61 -1.57 6.95
CA GLY A 333 -11.75 -1.69 5.77
C GLY A 333 -12.45 -1.39 4.45
N ARG A 334 -13.78 -1.22 4.42
CA ARG A 334 -14.55 -0.98 3.19
C ARG A 334 -14.21 0.37 2.58
N ALA A 335 -13.95 0.37 1.27
CA ALA A 335 -13.63 1.60 0.54
C ALA A 335 -14.88 2.51 0.46
N THR A 336 -14.69 3.81 0.71
CA THR A 336 -15.78 4.81 0.73
C THR A 336 -16.53 4.92 -0.60
N GLY A 337 -15.85 4.73 -1.72
CA GLY A 337 -16.47 4.73 -3.06
C GLY A 337 -17.45 3.58 -3.31
N THR A 338 -17.45 2.54 -2.46
CA THR A 338 -18.39 1.41 -2.56
C THR A 338 -19.61 1.55 -1.66
N LEU A 339 -19.68 2.62 -0.87
CA LEU A 339 -20.82 2.88 0.01
C LEU A 339 -22.02 3.39 -0.79
N SER A 340 -23.21 2.94 -0.42
CA SER A 340 -24.46 3.55 -0.90
C SER A 340 -24.65 4.95 -0.29
N GLY A 341 -25.48 5.79 -0.90
CA GLY A 341 -25.80 7.12 -0.37
C GLY A 341 -26.31 7.07 1.07
N GLY A 342 -27.21 6.14 1.39
CA GLY A 342 -27.74 5.95 2.73
C GLY A 342 -26.69 5.48 3.74
N GLU A 343 -25.75 4.59 3.34
CA GLU A 343 -24.64 4.17 4.20
C GLU A 343 -23.72 5.35 4.54
N ALA A 344 -23.35 6.13 3.52
CA ALA A 344 -22.49 7.31 3.70
C ALA A 344 -23.16 8.36 4.63
N GLN A 345 -24.45 8.58 4.47
CA GLN A 345 -25.24 9.50 5.31
C GLN A 345 -25.27 9.03 6.77
N ARG A 346 -25.53 7.74 7.01
CA ARG A 346 -25.53 7.17 8.37
C ARG A 346 -24.16 7.19 9.03
N ILE A 347 -23.07 7.00 8.29
CA ILE A 347 -21.69 7.17 8.82
C ILE A 347 -21.48 8.61 9.29
N ARG A 348 -21.92 9.60 8.50
CA ARG A 348 -21.86 11.01 8.89
C ARG A 348 -22.67 11.28 10.15
N LEU A 349 -23.89 10.75 10.24
CA LEU A 349 -24.74 10.85 11.41
C LEU A 349 -24.07 10.25 12.64
N ALA A 350 -23.53 9.03 12.56
CA ALA A 350 -22.81 8.39 13.65
C ALA A 350 -21.61 9.25 14.12
N THR A 351 -20.89 9.88 13.18
CA THR A 351 -19.77 10.78 13.50
C THR A 351 -20.25 12.04 14.21
N GLN A 352 -21.38 12.61 13.80
CA GLN A 352 -21.97 13.79 14.42
C GLN A 352 -22.46 13.51 15.86
N ILE A 353 -23.13 12.38 16.07
CA ILE A 353 -23.53 11.90 17.39
C ILE A 353 -22.30 11.75 18.30
N GLY A 354 -21.27 11.12 17.79
CA GLY A 354 -20.00 10.92 18.49
C GLY A 354 -19.25 12.20 18.85
N SER A 355 -19.59 13.33 18.21
CA SER A 355 -18.99 14.64 18.55
C SER A 355 -19.47 15.21 19.88
N GLY A 356 -20.63 14.76 20.37
CA GLY A 356 -21.22 15.23 21.63
C GLY A 356 -21.59 16.73 21.63
N LEU A 357 -21.78 17.33 20.43
CA LEU A 357 -22.16 18.73 20.32
C LEU A 357 -23.56 18.96 20.87
N VAL A 358 -23.75 20.05 21.57
CA VAL A 358 -25.02 20.48 22.21
C VAL A 358 -25.38 21.87 21.68
N GLY A 359 -26.69 22.13 21.50
CA GLY A 359 -27.19 23.42 21.04
C GLY A 359 -26.99 23.67 19.51
N VAL A 360 -26.86 22.61 18.74
CA VAL A 360 -26.74 22.68 17.26
C VAL A 360 -28.00 22.18 16.57
N ALA A 361 -28.18 22.53 15.29
CA ALA A 361 -29.26 22.03 14.45
C ALA A 361 -28.71 20.92 13.53
N TYR A 362 -29.30 19.74 13.59
CA TYR A 362 -29.06 18.64 12.67
C TYR A 362 -30.16 18.63 11.61
N ILE A 363 -29.78 18.68 10.35
CA ILE A 363 -30.72 18.61 9.21
C ILE A 363 -30.41 17.34 8.45
N LEU A 364 -31.38 16.46 8.34
CA LEU A 364 -31.27 15.15 7.75
C LEU A 364 -32.31 14.99 6.63
N ASP A 365 -31.87 14.50 5.49
CA ASP A 365 -32.71 14.26 4.33
C ASP A 365 -32.82 12.74 4.13
N GLU A 366 -34.05 12.22 4.26
CA GLU A 366 -34.39 10.79 4.17
C GLU A 366 -33.42 9.84 4.88
N PRO A 367 -33.11 10.01 6.18
CA PRO A 367 -32.13 9.19 6.87
C PRO A 367 -32.57 7.72 7.04
N SER A 368 -33.85 7.41 6.91
CA SER A 368 -34.42 6.05 6.94
C SER A 368 -34.28 5.29 5.62
N ILE A 369 -33.87 5.95 4.53
CA ILE A 369 -33.83 5.34 3.20
C ILE A 369 -33.02 4.03 3.18
N GLY A 370 -33.67 2.95 2.69
CA GLY A 370 -33.04 1.64 2.58
C GLY A 370 -32.83 0.91 3.91
N LEU A 371 -33.41 1.38 5.00
CA LEU A 371 -33.42 0.66 6.28
C LEU A 371 -34.56 -0.37 6.33
N HIS A 372 -34.29 -1.49 6.97
CA HIS A 372 -35.33 -2.40 7.43
C HIS A 372 -35.99 -1.79 8.68
N GLN A 373 -37.28 -2.05 8.88
CA GLN A 373 -38.08 -1.46 9.97
C GLN A 373 -37.43 -1.57 11.37
N ARG A 374 -36.81 -2.71 11.68
CA ARG A 374 -36.07 -2.92 12.93
C ARG A 374 -34.89 -1.96 13.14
N ASP A 375 -34.24 -1.55 12.04
CA ASP A 375 -33.10 -0.63 12.11
C ASP A 375 -33.58 0.82 12.10
N ASN A 376 -34.79 1.09 11.57
CA ASN A 376 -35.46 2.39 11.69
C ASN A 376 -35.75 2.75 13.15
N ASP A 377 -36.25 1.80 13.95
CA ASP A 377 -36.46 2.02 15.40
C ASP A 377 -35.19 2.48 16.14
N LYS A 378 -34.04 1.91 15.78
CA LYS A 378 -32.74 2.31 16.36
C LYS A 378 -32.33 3.73 15.93
N LEU A 379 -32.51 4.04 14.63
CA LEU A 379 -32.28 5.38 14.11
C LEU A 379 -33.14 6.41 14.83
N LEU A 380 -34.45 6.16 14.98
CA LEU A 380 -35.37 7.02 15.70
C LEU A 380 -34.94 7.22 17.16
N GLY A 381 -34.56 6.15 17.86
CA GLY A 381 -33.99 6.23 19.20
C GLY A 381 -32.76 7.14 19.26
N THR A 382 -31.92 7.07 18.28
CA THR A 382 -30.72 7.89 18.15
C THR A 382 -31.03 9.36 17.90
N LEU A 383 -31.99 9.66 17.01
CA LEU A 383 -32.43 11.03 16.72
C LEU A 383 -33.09 11.68 17.95
N LYS A 384 -33.90 10.92 18.69
CA LYS A 384 -34.48 11.37 19.96
C LYS A 384 -33.37 11.66 20.99
N HIS A 385 -32.37 10.81 21.08
CA HIS A 385 -31.24 11.06 21.99
C HIS A 385 -30.51 12.36 21.65
N LEU A 386 -30.27 12.64 20.36
CA LEU A 386 -29.67 13.93 19.93
C LEU A 386 -30.54 15.12 20.36
N ARG A 387 -31.87 15.04 20.21
CA ARG A 387 -32.81 16.05 20.67
C ARG A 387 -32.73 16.23 22.19
N ASP A 388 -32.73 15.15 22.93
CA ASP A 388 -32.73 15.15 24.38
C ASP A 388 -31.43 15.74 24.96
N LEU A 389 -30.34 15.72 24.21
CA LEU A 389 -29.10 16.44 24.53
C LEU A 389 -29.20 17.97 24.34
N GLY A 390 -30.36 18.50 23.94
CA GLY A 390 -30.59 19.94 23.74
C GLY A 390 -30.30 20.45 22.34
N ASN A 391 -30.36 19.55 21.31
CA ASN A 391 -30.21 19.90 19.90
C ASN A 391 -31.57 20.05 19.22
N SER A 392 -31.58 20.76 18.09
CA SER A 392 -32.70 20.77 17.16
C SER A 392 -32.45 19.74 16.05
N VAL A 393 -33.37 18.79 15.87
CA VAL A 393 -33.28 17.76 14.83
C VAL A 393 -34.40 17.99 13.82
N ILE A 394 -34.03 18.33 12.59
CA ILE A 394 -34.96 18.57 11.47
C ILE A 394 -34.76 17.42 10.51
N VAL A 395 -35.86 16.71 10.20
CA VAL A 395 -35.82 15.52 9.35
C VAL A 395 -36.80 15.71 8.20
N VAL A 396 -36.34 15.56 6.97
CA VAL A 396 -37.20 15.44 5.80
C VAL A 396 -37.44 13.95 5.59
N GLU A 397 -38.69 13.50 5.69
CA GLU A 397 -39.01 12.08 5.63
C GLU A 397 -40.40 11.82 4.99
N HIS A 398 -40.52 10.60 4.46
CA HIS A 398 -41.78 10.05 3.93
C HIS A 398 -42.26 8.83 4.73
N ASP A 399 -41.48 8.37 5.69
CA ASP A 399 -41.78 7.23 6.55
C ASP A 399 -42.80 7.58 7.63
N GLU A 400 -43.88 6.81 7.73
CA GLU A 400 -44.98 7.06 8.67
C GLU A 400 -44.51 6.93 10.14
N ASP A 401 -43.66 5.97 10.44
CA ASP A 401 -43.18 5.74 11.82
C ASP A 401 -42.34 6.93 12.30
N THR A 402 -41.48 7.48 11.43
CA THR A 402 -40.70 8.69 11.72
C THR A 402 -41.60 9.90 11.95
N MET A 403 -42.64 10.07 11.13
CA MET A 403 -43.61 11.17 11.30
C MET A 403 -44.35 11.08 12.63
N ARG A 404 -44.75 9.87 13.05
CA ARG A 404 -45.49 9.64 14.32
C ARG A 404 -44.66 9.92 15.53
N GLU A 405 -43.35 9.81 15.44
CA GLU A 405 -42.39 10.02 16.50
C GLU A 405 -41.85 11.46 16.61
N ALA A 406 -42.27 12.33 15.68
CA ALA A 406 -41.87 13.73 15.64
C ALA A 406 -42.60 14.56 16.72
N ASP A 407 -41.94 15.54 17.33
CA ASP A 407 -42.57 16.50 18.23
C ASP A 407 -43.44 17.51 17.46
N PHE A 408 -43.02 17.88 16.24
CA PHE A 408 -43.73 18.78 15.34
C PHE A 408 -43.64 18.27 13.91
N ILE A 409 -44.73 18.39 13.15
CA ILE A 409 -44.75 18.07 11.71
C ILE A 409 -45.04 19.36 10.94
N VAL A 410 -44.25 19.61 9.91
CA VAL A 410 -44.45 20.70 8.95
C VAL A 410 -44.76 20.08 7.60
N ASP A 411 -45.93 20.29 7.10
CA ASP A 411 -46.39 19.90 5.75
C ASP A 411 -46.14 21.09 4.81
N ILE A 412 -45.45 20.86 3.68
CA ILE A 412 -45.03 21.91 2.74
C ILE A 412 -45.72 21.71 1.39
#